data_a57f4f8a2c5f2823566804ce49f4f069
#
_entry.id   a57f4f8a2c5f2823566804ce49f4f069
#
_cell.length_a   1.000
_cell.length_b   1.000
_cell.length_c   1.000
_cell.angle_alpha   90.00
_cell.angle_beta   90.00
_cell.angle_gamma   90.00
#
_symmetry.space_group_name_H-M   'P 1'
#
loop_
_entity.id
_entity.type
_entity.pdbx_description
1 polymer ?
#
loop_
_entity_poly.entity_id
_entity_poly.type
_entity_poly.pdbx_seq_one_letter_code
_entity_poly.pdbx_strand_id
1 'polypeptide(L)'
;MASFDYDGRVFVAADRASTDHGTTGDAGPLTGHYHQRGDLVWAEITGGAVRHGSLAGTCDAEGVVRFAYLEVLTDGTIVVGECVSRPERLPDGRIRLREQWRRHGPRRDSGVSVIEEAVPAPVVEEEIHQHV
;
A
#
# COMPACT_ATOMS: atom_id res chain seq x y z
N MET A 1 -21.72 0.79 -9.56
CA MET A 1 -20.65 1.66 -9.96
C MET A 1 -19.52 1.59 -8.95
N ALA A 2 -18.39 1.30 -9.43
CA ALA A 2 -17.24 1.24 -8.56
C ALA A 2 -16.98 2.61 -8.01
N SER A 3 -16.74 2.66 -6.74
CA SER A 3 -16.49 3.91 -6.08
C SER A 3 -15.15 3.90 -5.41
N PHE A 4 -14.22 3.09 -5.90
CA PHE A 4 -12.89 3.04 -5.34
C PHE A 4 -11.95 3.78 -6.28
N ASP A 5 -11.43 4.88 -5.79
CA ASP A 5 -10.43 5.68 -6.48
C ASP A 5 -9.23 5.73 -5.56
N TYR A 6 -8.12 5.22 -6.03
CA TYR A 6 -6.93 5.10 -5.19
C TYR A 6 -6.00 6.31 -5.34
N ASP A 7 -6.32 7.22 -6.24
CA ASP A 7 -5.39 8.30 -6.53
C ASP A 7 -5.20 9.21 -5.32
N GLY A 8 -3.94 9.42 -4.97
CA GLY A 8 -3.59 10.31 -3.85
C GLY A 8 -3.78 9.71 -2.48
N ARG A 9 -4.14 8.43 -2.39
CA ARG A 9 -4.37 7.82 -1.09
C ARG A 9 -3.11 7.17 -0.56
N VAL A 10 -2.99 7.14 0.76
CA VAL A 10 -1.86 6.54 1.44
C VAL A 10 -2.38 5.36 2.24
N PHE A 11 -1.75 4.22 2.06
CA PHE A 11 -2.12 3.00 2.77
C PHE A 11 -0.96 2.57 3.67
N VAL A 12 -1.29 2.04 4.82
CA VAL A 12 -0.28 1.55 5.77
C VAL A 12 -0.62 0.12 6.15
N ALA A 13 0.40 -0.64 6.49
CA ALA A 13 0.21 -2.01 6.94
C ALA A 13 -0.58 -2.00 8.24
N ALA A 14 -1.69 -2.71 8.24
CA ALA A 14 -2.59 -2.72 9.37
C ALA A 14 -2.48 -4.00 10.18
N ASP A 15 -1.81 -5.00 9.64
CA ASP A 15 -1.78 -6.33 10.22
C ASP A 15 -0.35 -6.68 10.52
N ARG A 16 -0.08 -6.99 11.77
CA ARG A 16 1.27 -7.35 12.15
C ARG A 16 1.76 -8.62 11.49
N ALA A 17 0.84 -9.44 11.01
CA ALA A 17 1.25 -10.61 10.28
C ALA A 17 1.83 -10.27 8.92
N SER A 18 1.69 -9.04 8.47
CA SER A 18 2.29 -8.59 7.22
C SER A 18 3.73 -8.21 7.48
N THR A 19 4.55 -9.17 7.85
CA THR A 19 5.88 -8.84 8.31
C THR A 19 6.99 -9.36 7.44
N ASP A 20 6.68 -10.12 6.42
CA ASP A 20 7.76 -10.63 5.59
C ASP A 20 8.43 -9.53 4.80
N HIS A 21 7.88 -8.33 4.82
CA HIS A 21 8.54 -7.18 4.25
C HIS A 21 9.28 -6.37 5.29
N GLY A 22 9.43 -6.91 6.48
CA GLY A 22 10.20 -6.23 7.48
C GLY A 22 9.52 -5.01 8.06
N THR A 23 8.25 -5.15 8.42
CA THR A 23 7.51 -4.02 8.97
C THR A 23 8.05 -3.59 10.32
N THR A 24 9.02 -4.32 10.86
CA THR A 24 9.61 -3.96 12.14
C THR A 24 10.80 -3.02 12.01
N GLY A 25 11.07 -2.52 10.82
CA GLY A 25 12.22 -1.65 10.65
C GLY A 25 12.01 -0.32 11.33
N ASP A 26 13.11 0.40 11.47
CA ASP A 26 13.10 1.69 12.13
C ASP A 26 12.44 2.78 11.33
N ALA A 27 12.19 2.55 10.06
CA ALA A 27 11.62 3.57 9.19
C ALA A 27 10.11 3.71 9.33
N GLY A 28 9.54 3.09 10.36
CA GLY A 28 8.11 3.16 10.58
C GLY A 28 7.36 2.09 9.81
N PRO A 29 6.03 2.17 9.75
CA PRO A 29 5.23 1.14 9.10
C PRO A 29 5.42 1.16 7.60
N LEU A 30 5.21 0.00 6.99
CA LEU A 30 5.21 -0.10 5.55
C LEU A 30 4.08 0.78 5.00
N THR A 31 4.40 1.63 4.07
CA THR A 31 3.49 2.65 3.59
C THR A 31 3.51 2.69 2.07
N GLY A 32 2.33 2.78 1.47
CA GLY A 32 2.20 2.93 0.02
C GLY A 32 1.51 4.22 -0.33
N HIS A 33 2.09 4.96 -1.26
CA HIS A 33 1.50 6.18 -1.79
C HIS A 33 0.96 5.86 -3.17
N TYR A 34 -0.36 5.86 -3.30
CA TYR A 34 -1.04 5.34 -4.48
C TYR A 34 -1.42 6.44 -5.45
N HIS A 35 -1.41 6.07 -6.71
CA HIS A 35 -1.80 6.93 -7.83
C HIS A 35 -2.69 6.13 -8.76
N GLN A 36 -3.61 6.79 -9.43
CA GLN A 36 -4.48 6.12 -10.40
C GLN A 36 -4.79 7.03 -11.56
N ARG A 37 -4.76 6.46 -12.75
CA ARG A 37 -5.19 7.15 -13.95
C ARG A 37 -5.95 6.14 -14.80
N GLY A 38 -7.27 6.34 -14.93
CA GLY A 38 -8.11 5.34 -15.56
C GLY A 38 -8.06 4.05 -14.77
N ASP A 39 -7.74 2.96 -15.43
CA ASP A 39 -7.59 1.69 -14.73
C ASP A 39 -6.15 1.41 -14.31
N LEU A 40 -5.23 2.29 -14.60
CA LEU A 40 -3.83 2.10 -14.22
C LEU A 40 -3.63 2.57 -12.79
N VAL A 41 -3.07 1.69 -11.95
CA VAL A 41 -2.76 2.00 -10.56
C VAL A 41 -1.29 1.73 -10.33
N TRP A 42 -0.61 2.64 -9.65
CA TRP A 42 0.78 2.41 -9.26
C TRP A 42 1.01 3.07 -7.91
N ALA A 43 2.09 2.66 -7.25
CA ALA A 43 2.40 3.22 -5.93
C ALA A 43 3.89 3.14 -5.64
N GLU A 44 4.37 4.06 -4.83
CA GLU A 44 5.68 3.99 -4.21
C GLU A 44 5.52 3.40 -2.82
N ILE A 45 6.40 2.48 -2.46
CA ILE A 45 6.33 1.76 -1.20
C ILE A 45 7.57 2.07 -0.38
N THR A 46 7.39 2.47 0.87
CA THR A 46 8.50 2.77 1.77
C THR A 46 8.13 2.32 3.17
N GLY A 47 9.13 2.30 4.06
CA GLY A 47 8.89 1.98 5.46
C GLY A 47 9.25 0.55 5.79
N GLY A 48 9.28 0.24 7.07
CA GLY A 48 9.69 -1.06 7.52
C GLY A 48 11.11 -1.33 7.07
N ALA A 49 11.35 -2.49 6.50
CA ALA A 49 12.65 -2.83 5.95
C ALA A 49 12.72 -2.57 4.44
N VAL A 50 11.75 -1.87 3.87
CA VAL A 50 11.77 -1.56 2.45
C VAL A 50 12.48 -0.23 2.27
N ARG A 51 13.60 -0.28 1.57
CA ARG A 51 14.35 0.92 1.25
C ARG A 51 13.71 1.66 0.08
N HIS A 52 13.23 0.92 -0.88
CA HIS A 52 12.53 1.47 -2.02
C HIS A 52 11.69 0.39 -2.64
N GLY A 53 10.46 0.70 -2.93
CA GLY A 53 9.59 -0.25 -3.60
C GLY A 53 8.59 0.44 -4.48
N SER A 54 8.04 -0.33 -5.40
CA SER A 54 7.02 0.17 -6.30
C SER A 54 6.12 -0.97 -6.72
N LEU A 55 4.91 -0.62 -7.08
CA LEU A 55 3.97 -1.55 -7.69
C LEU A 55 3.28 -0.87 -8.85
N ALA A 56 2.79 -1.68 -9.77
CA ALA A 56 1.98 -1.17 -10.87
C ALA A 56 1.06 -2.28 -11.34
N GLY A 57 -0.14 -1.91 -11.72
CA GLY A 57 -1.12 -2.86 -12.21
C GLY A 57 -2.39 -2.17 -12.64
N THR A 58 -3.46 -2.93 -12.67
CA THR A 58 -4.74 -2.43 -13.15
C THR A 58 -5.83 -2.66 -12.14
N CYS A 59 -6.85 -1.81 -12.22
CA CYS A 59 -7.99 -1.83 -11.33
C CYS A 59 -9.23 -2.13 -12.14
N ASP A 60 -10.04 -3.08 -11.67
CA ASP A 60 -11.28 -3.41 -12.40
C ASP A 60 -12.45 -2.60 -11.85
N ALA A 61 -13.64 -2.88 -12.37
CA ALA A 61 -14.81 -2.10 -12.02
C ALA A 61 -15.22 -2.26 -10.57
N GLU A 62 -14.83 -3.35 -9.93
CA GLU A 62 -15.12 -3.54 -8.52
C GLU A 62 -14.03 -2.97 -7.62
N GLY A 63 -13.01 -2.37 -8.18
CA GLY A 63 -11.92 -1.83 -7.39
C GLY A 63 -10.83 -2.82 -7.04
N VAL A 64 -10.87 -4.01 -7.60
CA VAL A 64 -9.84 -5.01 -7.36
C VAL A 64 -8.61 -4.64 -8.17
N VAL A 65 -7.46 -4.57 -7.51
CA VAL A 65 -6.21 -4.20 -8.16
C VAL A 65 -5.34 -5.42 -8.29
N ARG A 66 -4.87 -5.68 -9.50
CA ARG A 66 -3.93 -6.77 -9.76
C ARG A 66 -2.64 -6.13 -10.21
N PHE A 67 -1.56 -6.42 -9.48
CA PHE A 67 -0.31 -5.71 -9.73
C PHE A 67 0.90 -6.60 -9.49
N ALA A 68 2.03 -6.16 -10.04
CA ALA A 68 3.34 -6.69 -9.71
C ALA A 68 4.05 -5.69 -8.82
N TYR A 69 4.93 -6.17 -7.98
CA TYR A 69 5.68 -5.29 -7.09
C TYR A 69 7.16 -5.67 -7.05
N LEU A 70 7.96 -4.69 -6.72
CA LEU A 70 9.39 -4.83 -6.56
C LEU A 70 9.81 -4.05 -5.33
N GLU A 71 10.57 -4.67 -4.46
CA GLU A 71 11.07 -4.00 -3.26
C GLU A 71 12.55 -4.28 -3.10
N VAL A 72 13.30 -3.22 -2.80
CA VAL A 72 14.69 -3.34 -2.39
C VAL A 72 14.71 -3.13 -0.90
N LEU A 73 15.15 -4.14 -0.18
CA LEU A 73 15.15 -4.08 1.28
C LEU A 73 16.40 -3.39 1.78
N THR A 74 16.41 -3.06 3.05
CA THR A 74 17.52 -2.32 3.65
C THR A 74 18.82 -3.10 3.61
N ASP A 75 18.76 -4.43 3.56
CA ASP A 75 19.97 -5.25 3.45
C ASP A 75 20.36 -5.52 1.99
N GLY A 76 19.68 -4.89 1.05
CA GLY A 76 19.97 -5.06 -0.37
C GLY A 76 19.24 -6.22 -1.04
N THR A 77 18.46 -7.00 -0.30
CA THR A 77 17.68 -8.07 -0.90
C THR A 77 16.63 -7.48 -1.82
N ILE A 78 16.44 -8.11 -2.96
CA ILE A 78 15.41 -7.69 -3.91
C ILE A 78 14.27 -8.69 -3.86
N VAL A 79 13.07 -8.19 -3.65
CA VAL A 79 11.86 -8.99 -3.59
C VAL A 79 10.99 -8.60 -4.77
N VAL A 80 10.51 -9.60 -5.50
CA VAL A 80 9.62 -9.39 -6.65
C VAL A 80 8.43 -10.31 -6.46
N GLY A 81 7.25 -9.79 -6.73
CA GLY A 81 6.06 -10.61 -6.62
C GLY A 81 4.87 -10.01 -7.33
N GLU A 82 3.73 -10.64 -7.11
CA GLU A 82 2.47 -10.18 -7.64
C GLU A 82 1.41 -10.28 -6.56
N CYS A 83 0.36 -9.51 -6.72
CA CYS A 83 -0.64 -9.38 -5.68
C CYS A 83 -2.00 -9.08 -6.28
N VAL A 84 -3.04 -9.56 -5.61
CA VAL A 84 -4.41 -9.16 -5.88
C VAL A 84 -4.94 -8.51 -4.61
N SER A 85 -5.34 -7.24 -4.74
CA SER A 85 -5.86 -6.47 -3.61
C SER A 85 -7.34 -6.25 -3.80
N ARG A 86 -8.12 -6.64 -2.79
CA ARG A 86 -9.58 -6.52 -2.83
C ARG A 86 -10.02 -5.50 -1.81
N PRO A 87 -10.74 -4.46 -2.26
CA PRO A 87 -11.11 -3.37 -1.36
C PRO A 87 -12.36 -3.64 -0.57
N GLU A 88 -12.42 -3.03 0.60
CA GLU A 88 -13.67 -2.92 1.31
C GLU A 88 -13.71 -1.53 1.95
N ARG A 89 -14.91 -0.99 2.08
CA ARG A 89 -15.09 0.34 2.65
C ARG A 89 -15.28 0.20 4.15
N LEU A 90 -14.47 0.91 4.92
CA LEU A 90 -14.62 0.92 6.36
C LEU A 90 -15.74 1.88 6.76
N PRO A 91 -16.26 1.73 7.99
CA PRO A 91 -17.38 2.60 8.42
C PRO A 91 -17.07 4.07 8.35
N ASP A 92 -15.82 4.46 8.51
CA ASP A 92 -15.44 5.87 8.45
C ASP A 92 -15.11 6.33 7.04
N GLY A 93 -15.33 5.49 6.03
CA GLY A 93 -15.10 5.87 4.65
C GLY A 93 -13.74 5.53 4.10
N ARG A 94 -12.81 5.12 4.95
CA ARG A 94 -11.49 4.72 4.48
C ARG A 94 -11.60 3.39 3.75
N ILE A 95 -10.58 3.08 2.97
CA ILE A 95 -10.51 1.82 2.22
C ILE A 95 -9.55 0.89 2.94
N ARG A 96 -9.97 -0.37 3.08
CA ARG A 96 -9.08 -1.44 3.51
C ARG A 96 -8.85 -2.35 2.32
N LEU A 97 -7.62 -2.77 2.12
CA LEU A 97 -7.27 -3.69 1.05
C LEU A 97 -6.82 -5.01 1.67
N ARG A 98 -7.48 -6.09 1.24
CA ARG A 98 -7.06 -7.43 1.60
C ARG A 98 -6.25 -7.95 0.44
N GLU A 99 -5.01 -8.33 0.71
CA GLU A 99 -4.04 -8.63 -0.32
C GLU A 99 -3.67 -10.09 -0.29
N GLN A 100 -3.78 -10.75 -1.44
CA GLN A 100 -3.20 -12.06 -1.65
C GLN A 100 -1.95 -11.85 -2.47
N TRP A 101 -0.80 -12.08 -1.86
CA TRP A 101 0.47 -11.83 -2.51
C TRP A 101 1.22 -13.13 -2.74
N ARG A 102 2.09 -13.10 -3.74
CA ARG A 102 2.95 -14.22 -4.07
C ARG A 102 4.31 -13.68 -4.47
N ARG A 103 5.32 -14.11 -3.74
CA ARG A 103 6.69 -13.72 -4.01
C ARG A 103 7.32 -14.72 -4.94
N HIS A 104 8.12 -14.24 -5.87
CA HIS A 104 8.81 -15.08 -6.85
C HIS A 104 10.29 -15.20 -6.47
N GLY A 105 10.96 -16.12 -7.15
CA GLY A 105 12.40 -16.27 -7.02
C GLY A 105 12.81 -17.27 -5.96
N PRO A 106 14.06 -17.19 -5.52
CA PRO A 106 14.59 -18.20 -4.59
C PRO A 106 13.87 -18.28 -3.29
N ARG A 107 13.25 -17.19 -2.87
CA ARG A 107 12.51 -17.15 -1.62
C ARG A 107 11.03 -17.14 -1.88
N ARG A 108 10.57 -18.05 -2.72
CA ARG A 108 9.16 -18.11 -3.02
C ARG A 108 8.34 -18.27 -1.77
N ASP A 109 7.27 -17.51 -1.69
CA ASP A 109 6.36 -17.55 -0.58
C ASP A 109 5.06 -16.90 -1.02
N SER A 110 4.03 -17.11 -0.26
CA SER A 110 2.74 -16.49 -0.53
C SER A 110 2.02 -16.27 0.78
N GLY A 111 1.08 -15.36 0.77
CA GLY A 111 0.34 -15.08 1.98
C GLY A 111 -0.77 -14.09 1.75
N VAL A 112 -1.33 -13.67 2.85
CA VAL A 112 -2.42 -12.70 2.88
C VAL A 112 -2.00 -11.60 3.84
N SER A 113 -2.25 -10.36 3.46
CA SER A 113 -2.00 -9.23 4.34
C SER A 113 -3.12 -8.24 4.19
N VAL A 114 -3.13 -7.27 5.09
CA VAL A 114 -4.16 -6.23 5.10
C VAL A 114 -3.46 -4.90 5.24
N ILE A 115 -3.83 -3.98 4.36
CA ILE A 115 -3.40 -2.59 4.51
C ILE A 115 -4.64 -1.73 4.59
N GLU A 116 -4.53 -0.62 5.27
CA GLU A 116 -5.65 0.29 5.42
C GLU A 116 -5.22 1.69 5.06
N GLU A 117 -6.15 2.43 4.53
CA GLU A 117 -5.90 3.83 4.24
C GLU A 117 -5.55 4.53 5.54
N ALA A 118 -4.50 5.35 5.51
CA ALA A 118 -4.06 6.06 6.69
C ALA A 118 -5.13 7.05 7.10
N VAL A 119 -5.28 7.23 8.41
CA VAL A 119 -6.17 8.26 8.91
C VAL A 119 -5.53 9.59 8.55
N PRO A 120 -6.25 10.48 7.85
CA PRO A 120 -5.68 11.76 7.50
C PRO A 120 -5.33 12.54 8.76
N ALA A 121 -4.23 13.26 8.69
CA ALA A 121 -3.88 14.15 9.80
C ALA A 121 -5.00 15.17 9.96
N PRO A 122 -5.25 15.64 11.19
CA PRO A 122 -6.25 16.67 11.38
C PRO A 122 -5.91 17.86 10.50
N VAL A 123 -6.94 18.42 9.92
CA VAL A 123 -6.72 19.59 9.11
C VAL A 123 -6.25 20.69 10.01
N VAL A 124 -5.18 21.32 9.60
CA VAL A 124 -4.60 22.34 10.46
C VAL A 124 -4.78 23.69 9.84
N GLU A 125 -5.95 23.94 9.39
CA GLU A 125 -6.25 25.25 8.88
C GLU A 125 -5.92 26.29 9.88
N GLU A 126 -6.06 25.94 11.14
CA GLU A 126 -5.70 26.91 12.14
C GLU A 126 -4.27 27.32 12.00
N GLU A 127 -3.42 26.43 11.60
CA GLU A 127 -2.05 26.82 11.37
C GLU A 127 -1.93 27.70 10.18
N ILE A 128 -2.72 27.44 9.20
CA ILE A 128 -2.70 28.28 8.03
C ILE A 128 -3.16 29.64 8.38
N HIS A 129 -4.08 29.74 9.29
CA HIS A 129 -4.59 31.05 9.64
C HIS A 129 -3.64 31.84 10.47
N GLN A 130 -2.80 31.18 11.17
CA GLN A 130 -2.04 31.86 12.15
C GLN A 130 -1.05 32.78 11.60
N HIS A 131 -0.66 32.60 10.38
CA HIS A 131 0.29 33.51 9.89
C HIS A 131 -0.35 34.64 9.21
N VAL A 132 -1.53 34.83 9.44
CA VAL A 132 -2.10 36.04 8.92
C VAL A 132 -1.84 37.13 9.85
#